data_75674075ef6b557608ffbb5726da1739
#
_entry.id   75674075ef6b557608ffbb5726da1739
#
_cell.length_a   1.000
_cell.length_b   1.000
_cell.length_c   1.000
_cell.angle_alpha   90.00
_cell.angle_beta   90.00
_cell.angle_gamma   90.00
#
_symmetry.space_group_name_H-M   'P 1'
#
loop_
_entity.id
_entity.type
_entity.pdbx_description
1 polymer ?
#
loop_
_entity_poly.entity_id
_entity_poly.type
_entity_poly.pdbx_seq_one_letter_code
_entity_poly.pdbx_strand_id
1 'polypeptide(L)'
;VLKTRSTKLYIRPQQQIDMTADPIALARSMPAIPLDSRSRYLRRLTVDALIGGERGHIGSTMSLIEILRVLYDSVLTYRADNPEWAERDRFILSKGHGCLALYALLADKGFFDVSELTDFCRHQSILGGHPERDKIPGVEASTGALGHGLSIGVGMALAQRMRRRSSRVFVVMGDGEINEGSVWEAAMNASKHRLDNLVAIIDYNKIQSAGPTALIQDLEPLRDKWQAFGFETREIDGHDIDALEQVL
;
A
#
# COMPACT_ATOMS: atom_id res chain seq x y z
N VAL A 1 -0.58 -5.26 -31.66
CA VAL A 1 -0.55 -4.47 -30.42
C VAL A 1 -0.99 -5.38 -29.28
N LEU A 2 -0.01 -5.92 -28.56
CA LEU A 2 -0.29 -6.84 -27.44
C LEU A 2 -0.44 -6.02 -26.18
N LYS A 3 -1.66 -5.95 -25.65
CA LYS A 3 -1.96 -5.28 -24.36
C LYS A 3 -1.35 -6.08 -23.22
N THR A 4 -0.43 -5.48 -22.48
CA THR A 4 -0.09 -5.94 -21.14
C THR A 4 -1.28 -5.66 -20.24
N ARG A 5 -1.89 -6.70 -19.68
CA ARG A 5 -2.95 -6.57 -18.68
C ARG A 5 -2.30 -6.54 -17.29
N SER A 6 -1.72 -5.42 -16.90
CA SER A 6 -1.42 -5.20 -15.49
C SER A 6 -2.34 -4.10 -14.99
N THR A 7 -3.14 -4.41 -13.99
CA THR A 7 -4.11 -3.47 -13.42
C THR A 7 -3.40 -2.56 -12.43
N LYS A 8 -3.60 -1.25 -12.54
CA LYS A 8 -3.09 -0.27 -11.60
C LYS A 8 -4.20 0.48 -10.94
N LEU A 9 -4.03 0.68 -9.68
CA LEU A 9 -4.92 1.47 -8.88
C LEU A 9 -4.30 2.82 -8.57
N TYR A 10 -5.07 3.86 -8.85
CA TYR A 10 -4.73 5.24 -8.62
C TYR A 10 -5.73 5.81 -7.63
N ILE A 11 -5.27 6.29 -6.52
CA ILE A 11 -6.16 6.79 -5.47
C ILE A 11 -6.04 8.30 -5.41
N ARG A 12 -7.12 9.01 -5.73
CA ARG A 12 -7.20 10.46 -5.70
C ARG A 12 -8.21 10.90 -4.63
N PRO A 13 -7.85 11.83 -3.72
CA PRO A 13 -8.84 12.56 -2.95
C PRO A 13 -9.69 13.41 -3.89
N GLN A 14 -11.00 13.44 -3.71
CA GLN A 14 -11.97 14.08 -4.61
C GLN A 14 -11.90 15.61 -4.69
N GLN A 15 -11.03 16.29 -3.92
CA GLN A 15 -10.99 17.76 -3.90
C GLN A 15 -9.57 18.30 -4.00
N GLN A 16 -9.41 19.37 -4.81
CA GLN A 16 -8.24 20.23 -4.73
C GLN A 16 -8.26 20.95 -3.37
N ILE A 17 -7.31 20.62 -2.50
CA ILE A 17 -7.18 21.20 -1.19
C ILE A 17 -6.39 22.50 -1.33
N ASP A 18 -6.97 23.63 -0.90
CA ASP A 18 -6.22 24.87 -0.75
C ASP A 18 -5.26 24.76 0.44
N MET A 19 -3.99 24.49 0.14
CA MET A 19 -2.94 24.24 1.13
C MET A 19 -2.41 25.50 1.80
N THR A 20 -2.93 26.70 1.46
CA THR A 20 -2.63 27.94 2.18
C THR A 20 -3.54 28.13 3.39
N ALA A 21 -4.61 27.33 3.50
CA ALA A 21 -5.55 27.37 4.60
C ALA A 21 -4.97 26.73 5.88
N ASP A 22 -5.43 27.21 7.04
CA ASP A 22 -5.15 26.58 8.33
C ASP A 22 -5.52 25.08 8.27
N PRO A 23 -4.56 24.16 8.52
CA PRO A 23 -4.82 22.73 8.44
C PRO A 23 -5.98 22.24 9.30
N ILE A 24 -6.22 22.87 10.46
CA ILE A 24 -7.32 22.53 11.36
C ILE A 24 -8.66 23.00 10.78
N ALA A 25 -8.71 24.21 10.24
CA ALA A 25 -9.90 24.74 9.58
C ALA A 25 -10.23 23.92 8.34
N LEU A 26 -9.22 23.55 7.55
CA LEU A 26 -9.35 22.69 6.39
C LEU A 26 -9.90 21.30 6.77
N ALA A 27 -9.32 20.65 7.78
CA ALA A 27 -9.79 19.34 8.24
C ALA A 27 -11.26 19.37 8.72
N ARG A 28 -11.71 20.48 9.34
CA ARG A 28 -13.11 20.67 9.75
C ARG A 28 -14.06 20.92 8.58
N SER A 29 -13.57 21.45 7.47
CA SER A 29 -14.37 21.73 6.28
C SER A 29 -14.51 20.53 5.34
N MET A 30 -13.68 19.51 5.50
CA MET A 30 -13.75 18.31 4.68
C MET A 30 -14.98 17.48 5.06
N PRO A 31 -15.71 16.93 4.07
CA PRO A 31 -16.80 16.01 4.37
C PRO A 31 -16.25 14.80 5.12
N ALA A 32 -16.95 14.40 6.18
CA ALA A 32 -16.59 13.19 6.91
C ALA A 32 -16.78 11.98 5.98
N ILE A 33 -15.72 11.18 5.80
CA ILE A 33 -15.85 9.90 5.10
C ILE A 33 -16.68 8.97 5.98
N PRO A 34 -17.80 8.43 5.49
CA PRO A 34 -18.62 7.51 6.26
C PRO A 34 -17.87 6.19 6.45
N LEU A 35 -17.25 6.02 7.61
CA LEU A 35 -16.56 4.79 7.96
C LEU A 35 -17.56 3.77 8.51
N ASP A 36 -17.54 2.57 7.97
CA ASP A 36 -18.27 1.44 8.54
C ASP A 36 -17.58 0.90 9.81
N SER A 37 -18.20 -0.09 10.45
CA SER A 37 -17.69 -0.67 11.70
C SER A 37 -16.32 -1.34 11.52
N ARG A 38 -16.08 -1.96 10.37
CA ARG A 38 -14.84 -2.68 10.04
C ARG A 38 -13.66 -1.69 9.89
N SER A 39 -13.82 -0.63 9.10
CA SER A 39 -12.80 0.40 8.95
C SER A 39 -12.51 1.13 10.27
N ARG A 40 -13.55 1.40 11.09
CA ARG A 40 -13.36 1.98 12.43
C ARG A 40 -12.57 1.06 13.36
N TYR A 41 -12.82 -0.24 13.30
CA TYR A 41 -12.11 -1.23 14.11
C TYR A 41 -10.62 -1.27 13.75
N LEU A 42 -10.27 -1.38 12.45
CA LEU A 42 -8.89 -1.39 12.01
C LEU A 42 -8.15 -0.09 12.36
N ARG A 43 -8.81 1.06 12.22
CA ARG A 43 -8.24 2.35 12.66
C ARG A 43 -7.98 2.39 14.15
N ARG A 44 -8.85 1.79 14.98
CA ARG A 44 -8.63 1.68 16.42
C ARG A 44 -7.38 0.87 16.73
N LEU A 45 -7.24 -0.33 16.17
CA LEU A 45 -6.03 -1.15 16.33
C LEU A 45 -4.76 -0.39 15.93
N THR A 46 -4.83 0.37 14.85
CA THR A 46 -3.72 1.22 14.38
C THR A 46 -3.37 2.32 15.39
N VAL A 47 -4.38 2.96 15.98
CA VAL A 47 -4.18 4.01 17.01
C VAL A 47 -3.64 3.39 18.30
N ASP A 48 -4.13 2.22 18.69
CA ASP A 48 -3.64 1.51 19.88
C ASP A 48 -2.15 1.16 19.74
N ALA A 49 -1.74 0.68 18.55
CA ALA A 49 -0.34 0.43 18.25
C ALA A 49 0.50 1.73 18.25
N LEU A 50 -0.03 2.83 17.69
CA LEU A 50 0.63 4.13 17.71
C LEU A 50 0.85 4.64 19.14
N ILE A 51 -0.16 4.48 20.01
CA ILE A 51 -0.07 4.87 21.43
C ILE A 51 0.98 4.00 22.13
N GLY A 52 0.98 2.68 21.89
CA GLY A 52 1.95 1.75 22.48
C GLY A 52 3.40 2.11 22.12
N GLY A 53 3.66 2.43 20.87
CA GLY A 53 4.98 2.77 20.35
C GLY A 53 5.42 4.22 20.54
N GLU A 54 4.49 5.14 20.84
CA GLU A 54 4.70 6.59 20.96
C GLU A 54 5.36 7.22 19.70
N ARG A 55 5.21 6.57 18.53
CA ARG A 55 5.77 6.99 17.25
C ARG A 55 5.03 6.36 16.09
N GLY A 56 5.19 6.92 14.89
CA GLY A 56 4.62 6.37 13.67
C GLY A 56 4.16 7.47 12.70
N HIS A 57 3.81 7.07 11.48
CA HIS A 57 3.38 7.96 10.41
C HIS A 57 1.87 7.87 10.22
N ILE A 58 1.11 8.52 11.10
CA ILE A 58 -0.36 8.36 11.16
C ILE A 58 -1.07 8.72 9.85
N GLY A 59 -0.69 9.81 9.20
CA GLY A 59 -1.30 10.24 7.93
C GLY A 59 -1.13 9.19 6.84
N SER A 60 0.11 8.73 6.64
CA SER A 60 0.44 7.67 5.68
C SER A 60 -0.22 6.33 5.99
N THR A 61 -0.49 6.08 7.27
CA THR A 61 -1.15 4.86 7.74
C THR A 61 -2.64 4.90 7.49
N MET A 62 -3.30 6.02 7.83
CA MET A 62 -4.75 6.16 7.70
C MET A 62 -5.24 6.16 6.26
N SER A 63 -4.42 6.58 5.30
CA SER A 63 -4.75 6.50 3.86
C SER A 63 -4.78 5.06 3.33
N LEU A 64 -4.15 4.11 4.03
CA LEU A 64 -4.01 2.72 3.60
C LEU A 64 -5.12 1.78 4.08
N ILE A 65 -5.91 2.17 5.08
CA ILE A 65 -6.78 1.22 5.80
C ILE A 65 -7.75 0.51 4.87
N GLU A 66 -8.46 1.21 4.01
CA GLU A 66 -9.46 0.61 3.11
C GLU A 66 -8.78 -0.20 2.00
N ILE A 67 -7.65 0.26 1.49
CA ILE A 67 -6.88 -0.48 0.47
C ILE A 67 -6.45 -1.84 1.04
N LEU A 68 -5.81 -1.84 2.20
CA LEU A 68 -5.33 -3.07 2.83
C LEU A 68 -6.49 -3.96 3.27
N ARG A 69 -7.56 -3.36 3.79
CA ARG A 69 -8.77 -4.08 4.14
C ARG A 69 -9.31 -4.87 2.95
N VAL A 70 -9.55 -4.22 1.81
CA VAL A 70 -10.08 -4.90 0.62
C VAL A 70 -9.13 -5.97 0.13
N LEU A 71 -7.83 -5.68 0.10
CA LEU A 71 -6.83 -6.68 -0.28
C LEU A 71 -6.92 -7.95 0.57
N TYR A 72 -6.93 -7.82 1.89
CA TYR A 72 -6.89 -8.99 2.80
C TYR A 72 -8.26 -9.57 3.15
N ASP A 73 -9.34 -8.80 3.07
CA ASP A 73 -10.69 -9.31 3.33
C ASP A 73 -11.27 -10.04 2.10
N SER A 74 -10.96 -9.58 0.85
CA SER A 74 -11.68 -10.03 -0.34
C SER A 74 -10.79 -10.50 -1.51
N VAL A 75 -9.55 -10.00 -1.65
CA VAL A 75 -8.78 -10.12 -2.90
C VAL A 75 -7.63 -11.12 -2.83
N LEU A 76 -6.83 -11.07 -1.75
CA LEU A 76 -5.64 -11.90 -1.61
C LEU A 76 -5.96 -13.34 -1.23
N THR A 77 -5.30 -14.25 -1.89
CA THR A 77 -5.27 -15.66 -1.50
C THR A 77 -4.08 -15.91 -0.59
N TYR A 78 -4.34 -16.17 0.69
CA TYR A 78 -3.29 -16.40 1.70
C TYR A 78 -3.77 -17.38 2.78
N ARG A 79 -2.85 -17.77 3.67
CA ARG A 79 -3.12 -18.56 4.87
C ARG A 79 -2.37 -17.96 6.04
N ALA A 80 -3.06 -17.44 7.05
CA ALA A 80 -2.43 -16.86 8.23
C ALA A 80 -1.72 -17.92 9.10
N ASP A 81 -2.27 -19.13 9.15
CA ASP A 81 -1.70 -20.32 9.82
C ASP A 81 -0.48 -20.91 9.09
N ASN A 82 -0.27 -20.54 7.83
CA ASN A 82 0.89 -20.94 7.02
C ASN A 82 1.36 -19.78 6.14
N PRO A 83 2.01 -18.76 6.72
CA PRO A 83 2.45 -17.56 6.00
C PRO A 83 3.41 -17.84 4.84
N GLU A 84 4.11 -18.97 4.87
CA GLU A 84 5.04 -19.40 3.82
C GLU A 84 4.40 -20.30 2.74
N TRP A 85 3.08 -20.47 2.79
CA TRP A 85 2.37 -21.27 1.77
C TRP A 85 2.74 -20.83 0.34
N ALA A 86 3.20 -21.78 -0.45
CA ALA A 86 3.86 -21.50 -1.71
C ALA A 86 2.95 -20.86 -2.78
N GLU A 87 1.65 -21.19 -2.76
CA GLU A 87 0.66 -20.72 -3.76
C GLU A 87 -0.07 -19.43 -3.35
N ARG A 88 0.33 -18.82 -2.21
CA ARG A 88 -0.25 -17.55 -1.77
C ARG A 88 0.04 -16.42 -2.74
N ASP A 89 -0.83 -15.43 -2.82
CA ASP A 89 -0.52 -14.13 -3.40
C ASP A 89 0.60 -13.45 -2.58
N ARG A 90 1.31 -12.52 -3.18
CA ARG A 90 2.39 -11.77 -2.53
C ARG A 90 1.97 -10.32 -2.37
N PHE A 91 2.13 -9.80 -1.16
CA PHE A 91 1.83 -8.41 -0.86
C PHE A 91 3.07 -7.67 -0.35
N ILE A 92 3.39 -6.54 -0.96
CA ILE A 92 4.51 -5.67 -0.56
C ILE A 92 3.98 -4.28 -0.24
N LEU A 93 4.13 -3.85 1.02
CA LEU A 93 3.94 -2.46 1.39
C LEU A 93 5.25 -1.71 1.13
N SER A 94 5.44 -1.18 -0.08
CA SER A 94 6.65 -0.49 -0.49
C SER A 94 6.87 0.82 0.30
N LYS A 95 5.79 1.59 0.53
CA LYS A 95 5.78 2.71 1.49
C LYS A 95 5.82 2.21 2.94
N GLY A 96 6.93 1.60 3.33
CA GLY A 96 7.08 0.88 4.60
C GLY A 96 6.78 1.70 5.85
N HIS A 97 6.84 3.03 5.77
CA HIS A 97 6.44 3.94 6.85
C HIS A 97 4.92 3.90 7.17
N GLY A 98 4.09 3.32 6.30
CA GLY A 98 2.67 3.02 6.57
C GLY A 98 2.44 1.72 7.34
N CYS A 99 3.49 1.11 7.92
CA CYS A 99 3.49 -0.22 8.52
C CYS A 99 2.41 -0.47 9.58
N LEU A 100 2.01 0.55 10.34
CA LEU A 100 0.97 0.41 11.37
C LEU A 100 -0.34 -0.12 10.81
N ALA A 101 -0.75 0.30 9.61
CA ALA A 101 -1.96 -0.23 8.95
C ALA A 101 -1.80 -1.71 8.59
N LEU A 102 -0.62 -2.08 8.06
CA LEU A 102 -0.32 -3.47 7.74
C LEU A 102 -0.29 -4.34 8.99
N TYR A 103 0.35 -3.88 10.06
CA TYR A 103 0.45 -4.65 11.31
C TYR A 103 -0.92 -4.85 11.97
N ALA A 104 -1.74 -3.80 12.05
CA ALA A 104 -3.10 -3.91 12.56
C ALA A 104 -3.91 -4.96 11.78
N LEU A 105 -3.73 -4.98 10.45
CA LEU A 105 -4.43 -5.94 9.61
C LEU A 105 -3.88 -7.36 9.73
N LEU A 106 -2.57 -7.55 9.74
CA LEU A 106 -1.95 -8.87 9.92
C LEU A 106 -2.31 -9.49 11.27
N ALA A 107 -2.32 -8.69 12.34
CA ALA A 107 -2.78 -9.12 13.68
C ALA A 107 -4.26 -9.53 13.64
N ASP A 108 -5.12 -8.71 13.05
CA ASP A 108 -6.54 -9.01 12.88
C ASP A 108 -6.79 -10.30 12.09
N LYS A 109 -5.95 -10.58 11.10
CA LYS A 109 -6.02 -11.83 10.29
C LYS A 109 -5.36 -13.03 10.98
N GLY A 110 -4.79 -12.86 12.15
CA GLY A 110 -4.22 -13.96 12.95
C GLY A 110 -2.83 -14.41 12.51
N PHE A 111 -2.06 -13.57 11.82
CA PHE A 111 -0.64 -13.85 11.53
C PHE A 111 0.21 -13.80 12.80
N PHE A 112 -0.17 -12.99 13.76
CA PHE A 112 0.41 -12.89 15.10
C PHE A 112 -0.64 -12.34 16.08
N ASP A 113 -0.37 -12.42 17.39
CA ASP A 113 -1.32 -11.98 18.40
C ASP A 113 -1.53 -10.45 18.38
N VAL A 114 -2.78 -10.02 18.54
CA VAL A 114 -3.15 -8.59 18.56
C VAL A 114 -2.43 -7.82 19.66
N SER A 115 -2.08 -8.47 20.78
CA SER A 115 -1.34 -7.85 21.88
C SER A 115 0.04 -7.32 21.47
N GLU A 116 0.67 -7.89 20.42
CA GLU A 116 1.96 -7.41 19.89
C GLU A 116 1.88 -5.96 19.39
N LEU A 117 0.69 -5.49 19.03
CA LEU A 117 0.50 -4.12 18.55
C LEU A 117 0.87 -3.07 19.62
N THR A 118 0.65 -3.36 20.88
CA THR A 118 0.97 -2.44 21.99
C THR A 118 2.48 -2.28 22.20
N ASP A 119 3.26 -3.23 21.69
CA ASP A 119 4.72 -3.24 21.79
C ASP A 119 5.40 -2.68 20.52
N PHE A 120 4.65 -2.08 19.61
CA PHE A 120 5.20 -1.47 18.40
C PHE A 120 6.41 -0.59 18.70
N CYS A 121 7.53 -0.83 18.01
CA CYS A 121 8.82 -0.15 18.21
C CYS A 121 9.41 -0.23 19.63
N ARG A 122 8.90 -1.10 20.50
CA ARG A 122 9.53 -1.37 21.81
C ARG A 122 10.74 -2.30 21.65
N HIS A 123 11.58 -2.30 22.65
CA HIS A 123 12.71 -3.23 22.69
C HIS A 123 12.21 -4.69 22.69
N GLN A 124 12.81 -5.53 21.86
CA GLN A 124 12.43 -6.93 21.62
C GLN A 124 11.09 -7.17 20.92
N SER A 125 10.34 -6.12 20.54
CA SER A 125 9.14 -6.28 19.71
C SER A 125 9.49 -6.85 18.33
N ILE A 126 8.60 -7.68 17.79
CA ILE A 126 8.68 -8.11 16.39
C ILE A 126 8.31 -6.96 15.44
N LEU A 127 7.57 -5.95 15.93
CA LEU A 127 7.01 -4.86 15.13
C LEU A 127 7.94 -3.64 15.16
N GLY A 128 8.79 -3.53 14.16
CA GLY A 128 9.65 -2.37 13.94
C GLY A 128 8.93 -1.23 13.22
N GLY A 129 9.59 -0.06 13.10
CA GLY A 129 9.05 1.12 12.40
C GLY A 129 8.88 0.95 10.87
N HIS A 130 9.33 -0.16 10.33
CA HIS A 130 9.16 -0.60 8.94
C HIS A 130 8.98 -2.11 8.90
N PRO A 131 8.29 -2.66 7.87
CA PRO A 131 8.13 -4.11 7.73
C PRO A 131 9.47 -4.82 7.53
N GLU A 132 9.69 -5.87 8.30
CA GLU A 132 10.88 -6.72 8.22
C GLU A 132 10.45 -8.15 7.87
N ARG A 133 10.89 -8.64 6.71
CA ARG A 133 10.75 -10.06 6.35
C ARG A 133 11.54 -10.93 7.33
N ASP A 134 11.09 -12.15 7.50
CA ASP A 134 11.68 -13.15 8.41
C ASP A 134 11.53 -12.82 9.91
N LYS A 135 11.04 -11.63 10.24
CA LYS A 135 10.73 -11.23 11.62
C LYS A 135 9.24 -11.15 11.89
N ILE A 136 8.46 -10.66 10.91
CA ILE A 136 7.03 -10.44 11.04
C ILE A 136 6.30 -11.43 10.13
N PRO A 137 5.51 -12.37 10.68
CA PRO A 137 4.74 -13.31 9.88
C PRO A 137 3.81 -12.57 8.89
N GLY A 138 3.79 -13.03 7.62
CA GLY A 138 2.98 -12.41 6.57
C GLY A 138 3.64 -11.22 5.84
N VAL A 139 4.84 -10.79 6.24
CA VAL A 139 5.62 -9.76 5.52
C VAL A 139 6.49 -10.41 4.45
N GLU A 140 6.26 -10.05 3.19
CA GLU A 140 6.95 -10.65 2.02
C GLU A 140 8.31 -10.03 1.71
N ALA A 141 8.52 -8.78 2.08
CA ALA A 141 9.77 -8.05 1.84
C ALA A 141 10.02 -7.02 2.94
N SER A 142 11.28 -6.87 3.35
CA SER A 142 11.69 -5.76 4.18
C SER A 142 11.64 -4.48 3.36
N THR A 143 10.96 -3.45 3.87
CA THR A 143 10.75 -2.18 3.18
C THR A 143 11.07 -1.00 4.09
N GLY A 144 11.08 0.23 3.53
CA GLY A 144 11.49 1.45 4.23
C GLY A 144 12.45 2.28 3.38
N ALA A 145 13.33 1.62 2.60
CA ALA A 145 14.03 2.25 1.50
C ALA A 145 13.05 2.43 0.32
N LEU A 146 12.58 3.67 0.13
CA LEU A 146 11.57 3.99 -0.88
C LEU A 146 12.06 3.64 -2.30
N GLY A 147 11.12 3.34 -3.19
CA GLY A 147 11.37 3.03 -4.59
C GLY A 147 11.80 1.59 -4.88
N HIS A 148 12.02 0.75 -3.88
CA HIS A 148 12.52 -0.61 -4.07
C HIS A 148 11.43 -1.68 -4.17
N GLY A 149 10.26 -1.46 -3.56
CA GLY A 149 9.22 -2.48 -3.48
C GLY A 149 8.69 -2.93 -4.83
N LEU A 150 8.56 -2.03 -5.80
CA LEU A 150 8.11 -2.40 -7.15
C LEU A 150 9.14 -3.29 -7.86
N SER A 151 10.43 -3.00 -7.74
CA SER A 151 11.50 -3.83 -8.32
C SER A 151 11.49 -5.24 -7.72
N ILE A 152 11.31 -5.35 -6.39
CA ILE A 152 11.14 -6.63 -5.70
C ILE A 152 9.90 -7.36 -6.23
N GLY A 153 8.77 -6.65 -6.36
CA GLY A 153 7.52 -7.18 -6.90
C GLY A 153 7.64 -7.71 -8.33
N VAL A 154 8.38 -7.01 -9.18
CA VAL A 154 8.71 -7.47 -10.55
C VAL A 154 9.47 -8.80 -10.50
N GLY A 155 10.49 -8.91 -9.64
CA GLY A 155 11.23 -10.14 -9.46
C GLY A 155 10.36 -11.30 -8.96
N MET A 156 9.47 -11.03 -7.99
CA MET A 156 8.51 -12.02 -7.50
C MET A 156 7.52 -12.46 -8.58
N ALA A 157 6.96 -11.54 -9.34
CA ALA A 157 6.02 -11.83 -10.41
C ALA A 157 6.64 -12.69 -11.53
N LEU A 158 7.89 -12.38 -11.91
CA LEU A 158 8.68 -13.21 -12.83
C LEU A 158 8.89 -14.61 -12.26
N ALA A 159 9.28 -14.72 -10.99
CA ALA A 159 9.52 -16.02 -10.35
C ALA A 159 8.24 -16.88 -10.28
N GLN A 160 7.07 -16.27 -10.00
CA GLN A 160 5.79 -17.00 -10.01
C GLN A 160 5.47 -17.53 -11.42
N ARG A 161 5.64 -16.72 -12.45
CA ARG A 161 5.45 -17.15 -13.86
C ARG A 161 6.41 -18.28 -14.25
N MET A 162 7.69 -18.16 -13.92
CA MET A 162 8.67 -19.22 -14.20
C MET A 162 8.31 -20.54 -13.52
N ARG A 163 7.70 -20.47 -12.33
CA ARG A 163 7.21 -21.63 -11.59
C ARG A 163 5.81 -22.08 -12.03
N ARG A 164 5.20 -21.41 -13.02
CA ARG A 164 3.84 -21.67 -13.54
C ARG A 164 2.77 -21.60 -12.45
N ARG A 165 2.92 -20.67 -11.51
CA ARG A 165 1.94 -20.42 -10.45
C ARG A 165 0.96 -19.33 -10.89
N SER A 166 -0.28 -19.44 -10.42
CA SER A 166 -1.35 -18.46 -10.68
C SER A 166 -1.34 -17.28 -9.69
N SER A 167 -0.50 -17.35 -8.65
CA SER A 167 -0.45 -16.31 -7.62
C SER A 167 -0.02 -14.95 -8.19
N ARG A 168 -0.67 -13.90 -7.69
CA ARG A 168 -0.46 -12.50 -8.06
C ARG A 168 0.49 -11.84 -7.08
N VAL A 169 1.05 -10.71 -7.49
CA VAL A 169 1.91 -9.85 -6.67
C VAL A 169 1.30 -8.47 -6.61
N PHE A 170 1.06 -7.97 -5.41
CA PHE A 170 0.51 -6.64 -5.14
C PHE A 170 1.56 -5.77 -4.46
N VAL A 171 1.78 -4.57 -4.98
CA VAL A 171 2.75 -3.62 -4.43
C VAL A 171 2.06 -2.29 -4.19
N VAL A 172 2.04 -1.85 -2.94
CA VAL A 172 1.48 -0.54 -2.56
C VAL A 172 2.63 0.44 -2.35
N MET A 173 2.62 1.51 -3.14
CA MET A 173 3.60 2.60 -3.11
C MET A 173 2.93 3.91 -2.68
N GLY A 174 3.71 4.84 -2.16
CA GLY A 174 3.28 6.22 -1.94
C GLY A 174 3.54 7.11 -3.16
N ASP A 175 2.82 8.22 -3.25
CA ASP A 175 3.01 9.23 -4.29
C ASP A 175 4.40 9.89 -4.22
N GLY A 176 4.88 10.23 -3.02
CA GLY A 176 6.25 10.70 -2.84
C GLY A 176 7.31 9.65 -3.20
N GLU A 177 7.01 8.38 -2.96
CA GLU A 177 7.91 7.28 -3.29
C GLU A 177 8.15 7.14 -4.80
N ILE A 178 7.15 7.40 -5.61
CA ILE A 178 7.29 7.25 -7.07
C ILE A 178 8.12 8.37 -7.73
N ASN A 179 8.64 9.32 -6.97
CA ASN A 179 9.71 10.21 -7.43
C ASN A 179 11.05 9.47 -7.63
N GLU A 180 11.22 8.30 -6.99
CA GLU A 180 12.41 7.47 -7.16
C GLU A 180 12.50 6.89 -8.57
N GLY A 181 13.67 7.05 -9.23
CA GLY A 181 13.92 6.57 -10.60
C GLY A 181 13.74 5.07 -10.74
N SER A 182 14.09 4.30 -9.69
CA SER A 182 13.94 2.84 -9.65
C SER A 182 12.51 2.34 -9.83
N VAL A 183 11.51 3.13 -9.45
CA VAL A 183 10.09 2.81 -9.69
C VAL A 183 9.79 2.78 -11.19
N TRP A 184 10.30 3.76 -11.94
CA TRP A 184 10.08 3.87 -13.38
C TRP A 184 10.90 2.80 -14.15
N GLU A 185 12.09 2.48 -13.70
CA GLU A 185 12.88 1.36 -14.22
C GLU A 185 12.15 0.03 -14.01
N ALA A 186 11.58 -0.19 -12.84
CA ALA A 186 10.77 -1.36 -12.55
C ALA A 186 9.50 -1.40 -13.43
N ALA A 187 8.85 -0.26 -13.65
CA ALA A 187 7.68 -0.17 -14.53
C ALA A 187 8.02 -0.55 -15.97
N MET A 188 9.14 -0.07 -16.53
CA MET A 188 9.62 -0.49 -17.85
C MET A 188 9.87 -2.00 -17.91
N ASN A 189 10.47 -2.57 -16.86
CA ASN A 189 10.75 -4.01 -16.79
C ASN A 189 9.47 -4.84 -16.72
N ALA A 190 8.51 -4.45 -15.89
CA ALA A 190 7.20 -5.09 -15.80
C ALA A 190 6.50 -5.13 -17.16
N SER A 191 6.51 -4.01 -17.87
CA SER A 191 5.95 -3.89 -19.21
C SER A 191 6.66 -4.76 -20.24
N LYS A 192 8.00 -4.71 -20.28
CA LYS A 192 8.83 -5.56 -21.16
C LYS A 192 8.48 -7.03 -20.99
N HIS A 193 8.32 -7.47 -19.75
CA HIS A 193 8.03 -8.86 -19.44
C HIS A 193 6.53 -9.19 -19.45
N ARG A 194 5.65 -8.21 -19.73
CA ARG A 194 4.19 -8.39 -19.77
C ARG A 194 3.67 -9.11 -18.52
N LEU A 195 4.02 -8.54 -17.34
CA LEU A 195 3.65 -9.14 -16.04
C LEU A 195 2.19 -8.83 -15.73
N ASP A 196 1.28 -9.66 -16.21
CA ASP A 196 -0.15 -9.59 -15.96
C ASP A 196 -0.56 -10.07 -14.55
N ASN A 197 0.37 -10.69 -13.85
CA ASN A 197 0.26 -11.12 -12.46
C ASN A 197 0.83 -10.08 -11.45
N LEU A 198 1.16 -8.85 -11.89
CA LEU A 198 1.65 -7.77 -11.05
C LEU A 198 0.62 -6.64 -10.99
N VAL A 199 0.22 -6.28 -9.78
CA VAL A 199 -0.65 -5.13 -9.50
C VAL A 199 0.14 -4.09 -8.72
N ALA A 200 0.31 -2.90 -9.29
CA ALA A 200 0.93 -1.76 -8.64
C ALA A 200 -0.14 -0.77 -8.19
N ILE A 201 -0.20 -0.46 -6.91
CA ILE A 201 -1.15 0.45 -6.30
C ILE A 201 -0.38 1.68 -5.84
N ILE A 202 -0.85 2.88 -6.20
CA ILE A 202 -0.27 4.13 -5.75
C ILE A 202 -1.27 4.80 -4.81
N ASP A 203 -0.90 4.88 -3.54
CA ASP A 203 -1.60 5.70 -2.56
C ASP A 203 -1.27 7.18 -2.84
N TYR A 204 -2.12 7.80 -3.67
CA TYR A 204 -1.96 9.17 -4.15
C TYR A 204 -2.76 10.12 -3.25
N ASN A 205 -2.31 10.29 -2.02
CA ASN A 205 -2.93 11.19 -1.06
C ASN A 205 -2.52 12.66 -1.24
N LYS A 206 -1.64 12.96 -2.22
CA LYS A 206 -1.14 14.29 -2.61
C LYS A 206 -0.30 15.01 -1.56
N ILE A 207 0.16 14.31 -0.54
CA ILE A 207 0.99 14.86 0.54
C ILE A 207 2.24 14.02 0.71
N GLN A 208 3.40 14.66 0.60
CA GLN A 208 4.71 14.11 0.95
C GLN A 208 5.16 14.64 2.32
N SER A 209 6.28 14.11 2.83
CA SER A 209 6.81 14.52 4.15
C SER A 209 7.03 16.02 4.29
N ALA A 210 7.42 16.71 3.22
CA ALA A 210 7.73 18.15 3.22
C ALA A 210 6.54 19.04 2.80
N GLY A 211 5.41 18.44 2.37
CA GLY A 211 4.24 19.20 1.94
C GLY A 211 3.50 18.57 0.74
N PRO A 212 2.65 19.36 0.07
CA PRO A 212 1.89 18.88 -1.09
C PRO A 212 2.79 18.40 -2.23
N THR A 213 2.43 17.28 -2.87
CA THR A 213 3.18 16.74 -4.02
C THR A 213 3.34 17.76 -5.13
N ALA A 214 2.31 18.54 -5.44
CA ALA A 214 2.35 19.55 -6.49
C ALA A 214 3.38 20.69 -6.22
N LEU A 215 3.75 20.93 -4.95
CA LEU A 215 4.75 21.94 -4.58
C LEU A 215 6.15 21.35 -4.44
N ILE A 216 6.27 20.06 -4.17
CA ILE A 216 7.57 19.38 -3.98
C ILE A 216 8.07 18.85 -5.33
N GLN A 217 7.30 17.97 -5.93
CA GLN A 217 7.57 17.39 -7.23
C GLN A 217 6.23 17.00 -7.85
N ASP A 218 5.78 17.76 -8.84
CA ASP A 218 4.51 17.49 -9.52
C ASP A 218 4.57 16.17 -10.29
N LEU A 219 3.59 15.33 -10.01
CA LEU A 219 3.48 14.00 -10.60
C LEU A 219 2.55 13.97 -11.82
N GLU A 220 1.75 15.02 -12.02
CA GLU A 220 0.77 15.02 -13.10
C GLU A 220 1.42 15.19 -14.51
N PRO A 221 0.85 14.62 -15.55
CA PRO A 221 -0.31 13.72 -15.55
C PRO A 221 0.12 12.29 -15.19
N LEU A 222 -0.13 11.88 -13.94
CA LEU A 222 0.40 10.63 -13.41
C LEU A 222 -0.19 9.41 -14.13
N ARG A 223 -1.50 9.37 -14.37
CA ARG A 223 -2.18 8.30 -15.09
C ARG A 223 -1.57 8.06 -16.47
N ASP A 224 -1.34 9.13 -17.23
CA ASP A 224 -0.83 9.05 -18.60
C ASP A 224 0.60 8.53 -18.65
N LYS A 225 1.44 8.95 -17.68
CA LYS A 225 2.80 8.44 -17.53
C LYS A 225 2.82 6.92 -17.39
N TRP A 226 1.96 6.39 -16.54
CA TRP A 226 1.89 4.96 -16.34
C TRP A 226 1.26 4.23 -17.54
N GLN A 227 0.28 4.81 -18.21
CA GLN A 227 -0.25 4.27 -19.47
C GLN A 227 0.82 4.20 -20.55
N ALA A 228 1.69 5.22 -20.64
CA ALA A 228 2.81 5.24 -21.57
C ALA A 228 3.80 4.09 -21.34
N PHE A 229 3.94 3.62 -20.09
CA PHE A 229 4.68 2.39 -19.76
C PHE A 229 3.90 1.10 -20.08
N GLY A 230 2.71 1.17 -20.68
CA GLY A 230 1.93 0.02 -21.12
C GLY A 230 1.11 -0.65 -20.01
N PHE A 231 0.83 0.05 -18.93
CA PHE A 231 -0.04 -0.47 -17.88
C PHE A 231 -1.51 -0.10 -18.12
N GLU A 232 -2.42 -0.99 -17.81
CA GLU A 232 -3.82 -0.65 -17.64
C GLU A 232 -3.98 0.13 -16.32
N THR A 233 -4.58 1.31 -16.37
CA THR A 233 -4.70 2.20 -15.20
C THR A 233 -6.15 2.44 -14.84
N ARG A 234 -6.42 2.46 -13.55
CA ARG A 234 -7.71 2.87 -12.96
C ARG A 234 -7.44 3.92 -11.89
N GLU A 235 -8.31 4.92 -11.82
CA GLU A 235 -8.27 5.96 -10.79
C GLU A 235 -9.59 5.90 -10.05
N ILE A 236 -9.54 5.70 -8.73
CA ILE A 236 -10.70 5.55 -7.87
C ILE A 236 -10.48 6.25 -6.53
N ASP A 237 -11.55 6.46 -5.77
CA ASP A 237 -11.44 6.87 -4.37
C ASP A 237 -10.95 5.69 -3.51
N GLY A 238 -9.81 5.86 -2.85
CA GLY A 238 -9.20 4.84 -2.00
C GLY A 238 -9.92 4.56 -0.68
N HIS A 239 -10.95 5.30 -0.38
CA HIS A 239 -11.82 5.07 0.76
C HIS A 239 -13.17 4.46 0.35
N ASP A 240 -13.42 4.31 -0.94
CA ASP A 240 -14.61 3.65 -1.48
C ASP A 240 -14.35 2.13 -1.60
N ILE A 241 -14.93 1.36 -0.68
CA ILE A 241 -14.76 -0.09 -0.59
C ILE A 241 -15.28 -0.78 -1.85
N ASP A 242 -16.46 -0.38 -2.33
CA ASP A 242 -17.10 -1.01 -3.50
C ASP A 242 -16.26 -0.77 -4.78
N ALA A 243 -15.73 0.46 -4.94
CA ALA A 243 -14.85 0.78 -6.04
C ALA A 243 -13.52 0.01 -5.97
N LEU A 244 -12.96 -0.16 -4.77
CA LEU A 244 -11.75 -0.96 -4.53
C LEU A 244 -11.97 -2.44 -4.90
N GLU A 245 -13.08 -3.04 -4.46
CA GLU A 245 -13.43 -4.45 -4.75
C GLU A 245 -13.69 -4.71 -6.24
N GLN A 246 -14.23 -3.71 -6.96
CA GLN A 246 -14.47 -3.84 -8.41
C GLN A 246 -13.19 -3.78 -9.25
N VAL A 247 -12.15 -3.14 -8.74
CA VAL A 247 -10.92 -2.86 -9.51
C VAL A 247 -9.81 -3.85 -9.18
N LEU A 248 -9.72 -4.37 -7.95
CA LEU A 248 -8.70 -5.30 -7.47
C LEU A 248 -9.10 -6.75 -7.68
#